data_ea01855f0eea795871693773b7c6bc6c
#
_entry.id   ea01855f0eea795871693773b7c6bc6c
#
_cell.length_a   1.000
_cell.length_b   1.000
_cell.length_c   1.000
_cell.angle_alpha   90.00
_cell.angle_beta   90.00
_cell.angle_gamma   90.00
#
_symmetry.space_group_name_H-M   'P 1'
#
loop_
_entity.id
_entity.type
_entity.pdbx_description
1 polymer ?
#
loop_
_entity_poly.entity_id
_entity_poly.type
_entity_poly.pdbx_seq_one_letter_code
_entity_poly.pdbx_strand_id
1 'polypeptide(L)'
;GAVRAFVEAGLFNEPQPTKMYYLNCPVFRYEKPQAGRLREHHQFGVEVFGSASPYTDAEVISLALALFQTLGLEGLVVHINSIGCPNCRPEYQKKLKEYFAPHIKEMCKDCQDRFERNPLRLLDCKEEKCSPSRRKPPG
;
A
#
# COMPACT_ATOMS: atom_id res chain seq x y z
N GLY A 1 -4.23 13.36 -2.61
CA GLY A 1 -4.58 14.49 -3.52
C GLY A 1 -5.89 14.22 -4.23
N ALA A 2 -6.00 13.13 -4.98
CA ALA A 2 -7.21 12.80 -5.75
C ALA A 2 -8.48 12.70 -4.88
N VAL A 3 -8.41 12.01 -3.74
CA VAL A 3 -9.55 11.92 -2.80
C VAL A 3 -10.01 13.30 -2.32
N ARG A 4 -9.06 14.18 -1.99
CA ARG A 4 -9.39 15.56 -1.59
C ARG A 4 -10.08 16.30 -2.73
N ALA A 5 -9.53 16.24 -3.93
CA ALA A 5 -10.13 16.91 -5.10
C ALA A 5 -11.54 16.37 -5.38
N PHE A 6 -11.76 15.06 -5.27
CA PHE A 6 -13.08 14.45 -5.40
C PHE A 6 -14.09 15.02 -4.39
N VAL A 7 -13.69 15.13 -3.13
CA VAL A 7 -14.57 15.67 -2.06
C VAL A 7 -14.80 17.15 -2.21
N GLU A 8 -13.74 17.96 -2.42
CA GLU A 8 -13.83 19.41 -2.54
C GLU A 8 -14.63 19.86 -3.78
N ALA A 9 -14.55 19.10 -4.87
CA ALA A 9 -15.34 19.36 -6.07
C ALA A 9 -16.79 18.82 -5.99
N GLY A 10 -17.17 18.15 -4.89
CA GLY A 10 -18.51 17.61 -4.71
C GLY A 10 -18.88 16.48 -5.66
N LEU A 11 -17.88 15.79 -6.25
CA LEU A 11 -18.10 14.73 -7.26
C LEU A 11 -18.87 13.52 -6.72
N PHE A 12 -18.98 13.38 -5.42
CA PHE A 12 -19.82 12.34 -4.80
C PHE A 12 -21.34 12.55 -5.04
N ASN A 13 -21.75 13.76 -5.48
CA ASN A 13 -23.13 14.06 -5.88
C ASN A 13 -23.43 13.68 -7.35
N GLU A 14 -22.39 13.38 -8.13
CA GLU A 14 -22.52 12.95 -9.52
C GLU A 14 -22.83 11.46 -9.61
N PRO A 15 -23.31 10.96 -10.77
CA PRO A 15 -23.51 9.53 -10.98
C PRO A 15 -22.23 8.72 -10.72
N GLN A 16 -22.38 7.63 -9.95
CA GLN A 16 -21.26 6.75 -9.58
C GLN A 16 -21.28 5.45 -10.39
N PRO A 17 -20.12 4.77 -10.60
CA PRO A 17 -18.80 5.11 -10.10
C PRO A 17 -18.11 6.23 -10.89
N THR A 18 -17.38 7.11 -10.19
CA THR A 18 -16.50 8.10 -10.81
C THR A 18 -15.11 7.50 -11.01
N LYS A 19 -14.63 7.50 -12.26
CA LYS A 19 -13.30 7.02 -12.62
C LYS A 19 -12.41 8.21 -12.99
N MET A 20 -11.27 8.32 -12.34
CA MET A 20 -10.32 9.42 -12.54
C MET A 20 -8.92 8.87 -12.82
N TYR A 21 -8.14 9.62 -13.56
CA TYR A 21 -6.72 9.37 -13.71
C TYR A 21 -5.93 10.69 -13.63
N TYR A 22 -4.67 10.59 -13.28
CA TYR A 22 -3.73 11.69 -13.33
C TYR A 22 -2.42 11.25 -13.97
N LEU A 23 -1.88 12.12 -14.81
CA LEU A 23 -0.66 11.87 -15.58
C LEU A 23 0.40 12.89 -15.19
N ASN A 24 1.65 12.41 -15.10
CA ASN A 24 2.83 13.24 -14.91
C ASN A 24 2.68 14.25 -13.76
N CYS A 25 1.98 13.87 -12.71
CA CYS A 25 1.81 14.72 -11.54
C CYS A 25 3.11 14.68 -10.71
N PRO A 26 3.82 15.82 -10.55
CA PRO A 26 4.96 15.89 -9.68
C PRO A 26 4.50 15.72 -8.22
N VAL A 27 5.08 14.76 -7.54
CA VAL A 27 4.82 14.52 -6.11
C VAL A 27 6.09 14.79 -5.34
N PHE A 28 6.00 15.66 -4.35
CA PHE A 28 7.09 15.92 -3.42
C PHE A 28 6.74 15.34 -2.05
N ARG A 29 7.65 14.52 -1.49
CA ARG A 29 7.50 13.96 -0.15
C ARG A 29 8.67 14.36 0.74
N TYR A 30 8.35 14.89 1.91
CA TYR A 30 9.33 15.17 2.94
C TYR A 30 9.64 13.86 3.70
N GLU A 31 10.47 13.02 3.10
CA GLU A 31 10.95 11.79 3.71
C GLU A 31 12.43 11.57 3.41
N LYS A 32 13.08 10.70 4.19
CA LYS A 32 14.47 10.34 3.95
C LYS A 32 14.61 9.64 2.59
N PRO A 33 15.41 10.14 1.66
CA PRO A 33 15.61 9.50 0.37
C PRO A 33 16.31 8.14 0.52
N GLN A 34 15.96 7.21 -0.34
CA GLN A 34 16.54 5.86 -0.40
C GLN A 34 16.84 5.52 -1.86
N ALA A 35 17.62 4.45 -2.09
CA ALA A 35 17.83 3.95 -3.44
C ALA A 35 16.49 3.65 -4.15
N GLY A 36 16.26 4.24 -5.31
CA GLY A 36 15.02 4.13 -6.07
C GLY A 36 13.81 4.86 -5.48
N ARG A 37 13.99 5.63 -4.38
CA ARG A 37 12.91 6.41 -3.76
C ARG A 37 13.35 7.85 -3.55
N LEU A 38 13.04 8.70 -4.49
CA LEU A 38 13.36 10.12 -4.48
C LEU A 38 12.31 10.92 -3.69
N ARG A 39 12.70 12.10 -3.21
CA ARG A 39 11.76 13.05 -2.60
C ARG A 39 10.80 13.65 -3.61
N GLU A 40 11.28 13.88 -4.82
CA GLU A 40 10.46 14.31 -5.95
C GLU A 40 10.37 13.16 -6.95
N HIS A 41 9.17 12.84 -7.38
CA HIS A 41 8.92 11.82 -8.38
C HIS A 41 7.66 12.18 -9.19
N HIS A 42 7.63 11.72 -10.41
CA HIS A 42 6.45 11.79 -11.27
C HIS A 42 5.69 10.48 -11.17
N GLN A 43 4.37 10.56 -11.15
CA GLN A 43 3.55 9.36 -11.11
C GLN A 43 2.34 9.47 -12.04
N PHE A 44 1.97 8.34 -12.57
CA PHE A 44 0.66 8.07 -13.14
C PHE A 44 -0.19 7.39 -12.07
N GLY A 45 -1.47 7.70 -12.03
CA GLY A 45 -2.37 7.02 -11.12
C GLY A 45 -3.81 7.00 -11.62
N VAL A 46 -4.55 6.03 -11.15
CA VAL A 46 -5.99 5.90 -11.36
C VAL A 46 -6.69 5.76 -10.03
N GLU A 47 -7.88 6.32 -9.95
CA GLU A 47 -8.74 6.28 -8.77
C GLU A 47 -10.16 5.96 -9.21
N VAL A 48 -10.84 5.07 -8.50
CA VAL A 48 -12.26 4.79 -8.71
C VAL A 48 -13.00 5.01 -7.39
N PHE A 49 -14.03 5.83 -7.43
CA PHE A 49 -14.86 6.18 -6.29
C PHE A 49 -16.29 5.67 -6.49
N GLY A 50 -16.96 5.35 -5.38
CA GLY A 50 -18.39 5.03 -5.38
C GLY A 50 -18.75 3.62 -5.85
N SER A 51 -17.79 2.68 -5.85
CA SER A 51 -18.05 1.27 -6.15
C SER A 51 -17.49 0.37 -5.06
N ALA A 52 -18.30 -0.55 -4.55
CA ALA A 52 -17.89 -1.62 -3.65
C ALA A 52 -17.78 -2.99 -4.38
N SER A 53 -17.86 -2.98 -5.69
CA SER A 53 -17.85 -4.20 -6.50
C SER A 53 -16.41 -4.72 -6.67
N PRO A 54 -16.14 -6.03 -6.47
CA PRO A 54 -14.85 -6.64 -6.75
C PRO A 54 -14.45 -6.55 -8.24
N TYR A 55 -15.41 -6.38 -9.14
CA TYR A 55 -15.11 -6.14 -10.56
C TYR A 55 -14.37 -4.83 -10.78
N THR A 56 -14.60 -3.82 -9.93
CA THR A 56 -13.87 -2.55 -10.00
C THR A 56 -12.39 -2.73 -9.65
N ASP A 57 -12.09 -3.54 -8.63
CA ASP A 57 -10.71 -3.88 -8.28
C ASP A 57 -10.03 -4.66 -9.42
N ALA A 58 -10.74 -5.63 -10.00
CA ALA A 58 -10.25 -6.40 -11.14
C ALA A 58 -10.00 -5.51 -12.38
N GLU A 59 -10.86 -4.53 -12.64
CA GLU A 59 -10.69 -3.56 -13.73
C GLU A 59 -9.42 -2.73 -13.55
N VAL A 60 -9.16 -2.21 -12.34
CA VAL A 60 -7.96 -1.42 -12.04
C VAL A 60 -6.69 -2.27 -12.18
N ILE A 61 -6.71 -3.53 -11.73
CA ILE A 61 -5.59 -4.46 -11.92
C ILE A 61 -5.36 -4.73 -13.40
N SER A 62 -6.42 -5.00 -14.16
CA SER A 62 -6.35 -5.26 -15.60
C SER A 62 -5.82 -4.05 -16.37
N LEU A 63 -6.22 -2.84 -15.99
CA LEU A 63 -5.70 -1.60 -16.56
C LEU A 63 -4.19 -1.48 -16.37
N ALA A 64 -3.70 -1.76 -15.15
CA ALA A 64 -2.27 -1.72 -14.87
C ALA A 64 -1.49 -2.73 -15.71
N LEU A 65 -2.00 -3.96 -15.84
CA LEU A 65 -1.39 -4.99 -16.70
C LEU A 65 -1.37 -4.57 -18.16
N ALA A 66 -2.49 -4.08 -18.69
CA ALA A 66 -2.60 -3.63 -20.08
C ALA A 66 -1.62 -2.47 -20.37
N LEU A 67 -1.50 -1.51 -19.46
CA LEU A 67 -0.55 -0.41 -19.56
C LEU A 67 0.89 -0.94 -19.63
N PHE A 68 1.29 -1.82 -18.74
CA PHE A 68 2.65 -2.34 -18.71
C PHE A 68 2.96 -3.20 -19.94
N GLN A 69 2.00 -3.99 -20.42
CA GLN A 69 2.14 -4.75 -21.67
C GLN A 69 2.30 -3.82 -22.87
N THR A 70 1.53 -2.74 -22.95
CA THR A 70 1.67 -1.72 -24.01
C THR A 70 3.05 -1.06 -23.98
N LEU A 71 3.66 -0.94 -22.79
CA LEU A 71 5.03 -0.43 -22.64
C LEU A 71 6.11 -1.50 -22.91
N GLY A 72 5.72 -2.71 -23.32
CA GLY A 72 6.64 -3.80 -23.67
C GLY A 72 7.19 -4.57 -22.47
N LEU A 73 6.58 -4.46 -21.30
CA LEU A 73 6.96 -5.23 -20.11
C LEU A 73 6.31 -6.61 -20.16
N GLU A 74 7.13 -7.65 -20.15
CA GLU A 74 6.72 -9.05 -20.17
C GLU A 74 6.96 -9.74 -18.81
N GLY A 75 6.39 -10.93 -18.64
CA GLY A 75 6.60 -11.77 -17.44
C GLY A 75 6.02 -11.19 -16.15
N LEU A 76 5.00 -10.34 -16.24
CA LEU A 76 4.37 -9.72 -15.09
C LEU A 76 3.61 -10.74 -14.26
N VAL A 77 3.82 -10.72 -12.94
CA VAL A 77 3.10 -11.55 -11.98
C VAL A 77 2.34 -10.63 -11.03
N VAL A 78 1.04 -10.87 -10.90
CA VAL A 78 0.16 -10.13 -9.97
C VAL A 78 0.07 -10.88 -8.65
N HIS A 79 0.50 -10.23 -7.58
CA HIS A 79 0.28 -10.71 -6.22
C HIS A 79 -0.87 -9.93 -5.60
N ILE A 80 -1.96 -10.62 -5.29
CA ILE A 80 -3.13 -10.01 -4.63
C ILE A 80 -2.98 -10.21 -3.13
N ASN A 81 -3.18 -9.15 -2.37
CA ASN A 81 -3.13 -9.16 -0.92
C ASN A 81 -4.29 -8.33 -0.34
N SER A 82 -4.67 -8.64 0.89
CA SER A 82 -5.66 -7.90 1.65
C SER A 82 -5.13 -7.53 3.02
N ILE A 83 -5.40 -6.29 3.45
CA ILE A 83 -5.07 -5.84 4.81
C ILE A 83 -6.13 -6.22 5.83
N GLY A 84 -7.12 -7.01 5.42
CA GLY A 84 -8.23 -7.46 6.25
C GLY A 84 -9.32 -6.40 6.49
N CYS A 85 -10.43 -6.87 7.00
CA CYS A 85 -11.59 -6.04 7.36
C CYS A 85 -11.50 -5.57 8.84
N PRO A 86 -12.40 -4.67 9.29
CA PRO A 86 -12.45 -4.23 10.69
C PRO A 86 -12.59 -5.37 11.70
N ASN A 87 -13.16 -6.51 11.31
CA ASN A 87 -13.37 -7.65 12.21
C ASN A 87 -12.10 -8.51 12.36
N CYS A 88 -11.44 -8.86 11.26
CA CYS A 88 -10.29 -9.77 11.27
C CYS A 88 -8.95 -9.06 11.53
N ARG A 89 -8.82 -7.77 11.17
CA ARG A 89 -7.57 -7.02 11.33
C ARG A 89 -7.09 -6.89 12.79
N PRO A 90 -7.94 -6.61 13.79
CA PRO A 90 -7.51 -6.52 15.18
C PRO A 90 -6.92 -7.83 15.71
N GLU A 91 -7.54 -8.97 15.36
CA GLU A 91 -7.05 -10.29 15.74
C GLU A 91 -5.68 -10.59 15.11
N TYR A 92 -5.55 -10.30 13.82
CA TYR A 92 -4.27 -10.45 13.13
C TYR A 92 -3.17 -9.55 13.71
N GLN A 93 -3.49 -8.29 14.02
CA GLN A 93 -2.54 -7.38 14.67
C GLN A 93 -2.10 -7.89 16.05
N LYS A 94 -3.01 -8.48 16.80
CA LYS A 94 -2.70 -9.10 18.11
C LYS A 94 -1.72 -10.26 17.93
N LYS A 95 -2.02 -11.21 17.04
CA LYS A 95 -1.12 -12.34 16.71
C LYS A 95 0.24 -11.86 16.24
N LEU A 96 0.27 -10.80 15.43
CA LEU A 96 1.51 -10.22 14.92
C LEU A 96 2.35 -9.59 16.05
N LYS A 97 1.71 -8.90 16.97
CA LYS A 97 2.38 -8.36 18.17
C LYS A 97 2.94 -9.49 19.05
N GLU A 98 2.15 -10.51 19.33
CA GLU A 98 2.59 -11.69 20.08
C GLU A 98 3.81 -12.36 19.43
N TYR A 99 3.79 -12.48 18.12
CA TYR A 99 4.91 -13.05 17.34
C TYR A 99 6.19 -12.22 17.43
N PHE A 100 6.10 -10.89 17.32
CA PHE A 100 7.28 -10.04 17.35
C PHE A 100 7.76 -9.66 18.75
N ALA A 101 6.93 -9.78 19.78
CA ALA A 101 7.27 -9.38 21.15
C ALA A 101 8.61 -9.95 21.67
N PRO A 102 8.95 -11.24 21.47
CA PRO A 102 10.24 -11.79 21.88
C PRO A 102 11.44 -11.17 21.16
N HIS A 103 11.25 -10.70 19.91
CA HIS A 103 12.30 -10.26 19.01
C HIS A 103 12.44 -8.73 18.92
N ILE A 104 11.48 -7.99 19.47
CA ILE A 104 11.39 -6.54 19.22
C ILE A 104 12.62 -5.77 19.70
N LYS A 105 13.26 -6.20 20.79
CA LYS A 105 14.46 -5.57 21.35
C LYS A 105 15.67 -5.68 20.43
N GLU A 106 15.72 -6.72 19.60
CA GLU A 106 16.80 -6.98 18.67
C GLU A 106 16.59 -6.28 17.31
N MET A 107 15.36 -5.84 17.05
CA MET A 107 14.99 -5.15 15.82
C MET A 107 15.50 -3.70 15.79
N CYS A 108 15.42 -3.06 14.62
CA CYS A 108 15.82 -1.67 14.46
C CYS A 108 14.91 -0.72 15.24
N LYS A 109 15.43 0.47 15.54
CA LYS A 109 14.70 1.49 16.29
C LYS A 109 13.34 1.82 15.66
N ASP A 110 13.30 1.95 14.33
CA ASP A 110 12.06 2.20 13.59
C ASP A 110 11.02 1.08 13.82
N CYS A 111 11.45 -0.18 13.89
CA CYS A 111 10.55 -1.30 14.17
C CYS A 111 10.06 -1.27 15.62
N GLN A 112 10.92 -0.94 16.58
CA GLN A 112 10.52 -0.77 17.98
C GLN A 112 9.46 0.34 18.12
N ASP A 113 9.65 1.48 17.44
CA ASP A 113 8.69 2.60 17.47
C ASP A 113 7.36 2.24 16.77
N ARG A 114 7.40 1.40 15.73
CA ARG A 114 6.22 0.95 14.97
C ARG A 114 5.45 -0.18 15.66
N PHE A 115 6.08 -0.92 16.54
CA PHE A 115 5.51 -2.10 17.18
C PHE A 115 4.15 -1.82 17.82
N GLU A 116 4.03 -0.71 18.54
CA GLU A 116 2.77 -0.33 19.18
C GLU A 116 1.80 0.37 18.21
N ARG A 117 2.32 1.22 17.32
CA ARG A 117 1.49 2.07 16.47
C ARG A 117 0.97 1.36 15.23
N ASN A 118 1.80 0.55 14.58
CA ASN A 118 1.47 -0.13 13.34
C ASN A 118 2.34 -1.37 13.13
N PRO A 119 2.03 -2.48 13.80
CA PRO A 119 2.83 -3.71 13.74
C PRO A 119 2.92 -4.31 12.33
N LEU A 120 1.96 -4.06 11.44
CA LEU A 120 2.01 -4.51 10.03
C LEU A 120 3.25 -3.99 9.30
N ARG A 121 3.73 -2.78 9.65
CA ARG A 121 4.94 -2.21 9.03
C ARG A 121 6.24 -2.89 9.44
N LEU A 122 6.23 -3.77 10.44
CA LEU A 122 7.39 -4.59 10.78
C LEU A 122 7.70 -5.60 9.66
N LEU A 123 6.67 -6.07 8.97
CA LEU A 123 6.81 -6.99 7.84
C LEU A 123 7.56 -6.36 6.65
N ASP A 124 7.45 -5.04 6.49
CA ASP A 124 8.06 -4.29 5.39
C ASP A 124 9.46 -3.73 5.72
N CYS A 125 9.99 -4.02 6.90
CA CYS A 125 11.30 -3.51 7.29
C CYS A 125 12.40 -4.05 6.37
N LYS A 126 13.27 -3.19 5.86
CA LYS A 126 14.36 -3.54 4.94
C LYS A 126 15.71 -3.73 5.63
N GLU A 127 15.80 -3.45 6.93
CA GLU A 127 17.03 -3.62 7.70
C GLU A 127 17.36 -5.11 7.83
N GLU A 128 18.61 -5.46 7.53
CA GLU A 128 19.09 -6.85 7.54
C GLU A 128 18.92 -7.52 8.90
N LYS A 129 19.19 -6.79 9.99
CA LYS A 129 19.02 -7.30 11.36
C LYS A 129 17.58 -7.68 11.71
N CYS A 130 16.58 -7.13 10.99
CA CYS A 130 15.18 -7.47 11.17
C CYS A 130 14.72 -8.65 10.29
N SER A 131 15.55 -9.07 9.34
CA SER A 131 15.22 -10.13 8.39
C SER A 131 14.91 -11.48 9.04
N PRO A 132 15.68 -11.97 10.03
CA PRO A 132 15.39 -13.26 10.68
C PRO A 132 13.99 -13.33 11.29
N SER A 133 13.56 -12.26 11.97
CA SER A 133 12.27 -12.18 12.65
C SER A 133 11.07 -12.10 11.70
N ARG A 134 11.29 -11.81 10.40
CA ARG A 134 10.24 -11.69 9.39
C ARG A 134 9.99 -12.98 8.58
N ARG A 135 10.84 -13.99 8.72
CA ARG A 135 10.82 -15.15 7.82
C ARG A 135 9.59 -16.04 7.95
N LYS A 136 8.89 -16.02 9.07
CA LYS A 136 7.69 -16.85 9.30
C LYS A 136 6.66 -16.08 10.15
N PRO A 137 6.07 -15.01 9.66
CA PRO A 137 4.97 -14.37 10.40
C PRO A 137 3.75 -15.30 10.44
N PRO A 138 2.86 -15.13 11.42
CA PRO A 138 1.61 -15.87 11.47
C PRO A 138 0.78 -15.59 10.23
N GLY A 139 0.17 -16.63 9.67
CA GLY A 139 -0.81 -16.56 8.59
C GLY A 139 -2.18 -16.11 9.09
#